data_7097c1386949fb57f49fe9ff9239f116
#
_entry.id   7097c1386949fb57f49fe9ff9239f116
#
_cell.length_a   1.000
_cell.length_b   1.000
_cell.length_c   1.000
_cell.angle_alpha   90.00
_cell.angle_beta   90.00
_cell.angle_gamma   90.00
#
_symmetry.space_group_name_H-M   'P 1'
#
loop_
_entity.id
_entity.type
_entity.pdbx_description
1 polymer ?
#
loop_
_entity_poly.entity_id
_entity_poly.type
_entity_poly.pdbx_seq_one_letter_code
_entity_poly.pdbx_strand_id
1 'polypeptide(L)'
;SGETAGGKDKDKEETPNGKNNAGTGHSALAELNYTPEKDGKIDITKAVEINESFQITRQFLAWQVKSGVLNNPRSFINSTPHMSFVWGDDNISFLKRRYEALQKSPLFRPMQYSEDHEQIRKWVPLMMEGRDPQQKLAVTWTPIGTDVNFGEITRQYVGYLQKQQNFSLKLNSEVEDITRNADGSWRVEYKNLKDGSKTSTDAKFLFIGAGGAALPLLQKSGIDEAKDYAGFPVGGSFLVTDNQDIALKHMAKAYGIASTGAPPMSVPHLDTRVLDGKRVILFGPF
;
A
#
# COMPACT_ATOMS: atom_id res chain seq x y z
N SER A 1 9.07 23.22 15.83
CA SER A 1 9.51 22.12 16.68
C SER A 1 8.87 20.85 16.12
N GLY A 2 9.64 20.12 15.31
CA GLY A 2 9.20 18.87 14.72
C GLY A 2 9.28 17.75 15.74
N GLU A 3 8.16 17.25 16.17
CA GLU A 3 8.11 15.96 16.82
C GLU A 3 8.29 14.89 15.74
N THR A 4 9.45 14.27 15.75
CA THR A 4 9.68 13.02 15.03
C THR A 4 8.73 11.96 15.58
N ALA A 5 7.95 11.32 14.73
CA ALA A 5 7.05 10.21 15.07
C ALA A 5 7.82 8.93 15.50
N GLY A 6 8.81 9.10 16.36
CA GLY A 6 9.65 8.08 16.99
C GLY A 6 9.54 8.08 18.51
N GLY A 7 8.49 8.67 19.08
CA GLY A 7 8.26 8.74 20.53
C GLY A 7 7.44 7.57 21.04
N LYS A 8 8.09 6.63 21.69
CA LYS A 8 7.67 5.78 22.82
C LYS A 8 6.16 5.71 23.13
N ASP A 9 5.37 5.23 22.20
CA ASP A 9 4.07 4.67 22.51
C ASP A 9 4.13 3.17 22.21
N LYS A 10 4.73 2.42 23.14
CA LYS A 10 4.84 0.94 23.06
C LYS A 10 3.48 0.23 23.13
N ASP A 11 2.40 0.99 23.28
CA ASP A 11 1.03 0.49 23.31
C ASP A 11 0.28 0.65 21.98
N LYS A 12 0.90 1.23 20.96
CA LYS A 12 0.31 1.30 19.61
C LYS A 12 0.87 0.16 18.77
N GLU A 13 0.06 -0.85 18.70
CA GLU A 13 0.15 -2.03 17.87
C GLU A 13 0.88 -1.81 16.56
N GLU A 14 1.72 -2.78 16.19
CA GLU A 14 2.14 -3.06 14.82
C GLU A 14 0.97 -3.53 13.92
N THR A 15 -0.26 -3.21 14.30
CA THR A 15 -1.42 -3.38 13.43
C THR A 15 -1.21 -2.49 12.20
N PRO A 16 -1.57 -2.90 10.99
CA PRO A 16 -1.47 -2.07 9.80
C PRO A 16 -2.30 -0.80 10.01
N ASN A 17 -1.66 0.18 10.66
CA ASN A 17 -2.23 1.49 10.86
C ASN A 17 -2.40 2.13 9.47
N GLY A 18 -3.58 2.63 9.20
CA GLY A 18 -3.87 3.32 7.95
C GLY A 18 -2.87 4.44 7.60
N LYS A 19 -2.10 4.93 8.58
CA LYS A 19 -1.05 5.95 8.40
C LYS A 19 0.32 5.37 8.02
N ASN A 20 0.54 4.07 8.18
CA ASN A 20 1.84 3.42 7.96
C ASN A 20 2.00 2.85 6.53
N ASN A 21 1.05 3.08 5.65
CA ASN A 21 1.15 2.71 4.24
C ASN A 21 0.38 3.69 3.36
N ALA A 22 0.73 3.75 2.09
CA ALA A 22 0.08 4.63 1.11
C ALA A 22 -1.36 4.23 0.79
N GLY A 23 -1.80 3.02 1.15
CA GLY A 23 -3.15 2.51 0.93
C GLY A 23 -3.57 2.48 -0.54
N THR A 24 -2.63 2.35 -1.44
CA THR A 24 -2.93 2.32 -2.87
C THR A 24 -3.55 0.98 -3.24
N GLY A 25 -4.71 1.03 -3.86
CA GLY A 25 -5.25 -0.14 -4.56
C GLY A 25 -4.48 -0.35 -5.85
N HIS A 26 -3.38 -1.12 -5.76
CA HIS A 26 -2.43 -1.29 -6.86
C HIS A 26 -3.09 -1.93 -8.08
N SER A 27 -3.34 -1.12 -9.09
CA SER A 27 -3.96 -1.50 -10.38
C SER A 27 -3.13 -1.05 -11.59
N ALA A 28 -1.84 -0.79 -11.36
CA ALA A 28 -0.86 -0.37 -12.36
C ALA A 28 -1.26 0.91 -13.14
N LEU A 29 -2.02 1.79 -12.51
CA LEU A 29 -2.50 3.03 -13.14
C LEU A 29 -1.47 4.15 -13.05
N ALA A 30 -0.75 4.24 -11.93
CA ALA A 30 0.21 5.31 -11.66
C ALA A 30 1.68 4.87 -11.74
N GLU A 31 1.98 3.66 -11.33
CA GLU A 31 3.33 3.15 -11.19
C GLU A 31 3.99 2.86 -12.54
N LEU A 32 5.11 3.53 -12.81
CA LEU A 32 5.79 3.44 -14.12
C LEU A 32 6.64 2.17 -14.27
N ASN A 33 7.11 1.60 -13.17
CA ASN A 33 7.97 0.42 -13.15
C ASN A 33 7.29 -0.88 -13.62
N TYR A 34 5.97 -0.90 -13.74
CA TYR A 34 5.23 -2.06 -14.27
C TYR A 34 5.15 -2.10 -15.79
N THR A 35 5.74 -1.13 -16.45
CA THR A 35 5.73 -1.00 -17.91
C THR A 35 7.15 -0.73 -18.43
N PRO A 36 8.07 -1.69 -18.31
CA PRO A 36 9.44 -1.51 -18.77
C PRO A 36 9.48 -1.31 -20.30
N GLU A 37 10.44 -0.49 -20.74
CA GLU A 37 10.73 -0.32 -22.15
C GLU A 37 11.91 -1.22 -22.56
N LYS A 38 11.72 -2.01 -23.60
CA LYS A 38 12.75 -2.83 -24.25
C LYS A 38 12.71 -2.61 -25.74
N ASP A 39 13.83 -2.30 -26.35
CA ASP A 39 13.97 -2.09 -27.81
C ASP A 39 12.93 -1.10 -28.37
N GLY A 40 12.68 -0.01 -27.65
CA GLY A 40 11.72 1.04 -28.00
C GLY A 40 10.24 0.62 -27.90
N LYS A 41 9.95 -0.52 -27.29
CA LYS A 41 8.58 -1.02 -27.05
C LYS A 41 8.27 -1.09 -25.56
N ILE A 42 7.10 -0.60 -25.20
CA ILE A 42 6.57 -0.71 -23.82
C ILE A 42 5.93 -2.08 -23.65
N ASP A 43 6.42 -2.85 -22.68
CA ASP A 43 5.81 -4.10 -22.25
C ASP A 43 4.76 -3.82 -21.16
N ILE A 44 3.50 -4.12 -21.45
CA ILE A 44 2.37 -3.91 -20.54
C ILE A 44 1.94 -5.18 -19.81
N THR A 45 2.61 -6.31 -20.02
CA THR A 45 2.20 -7.62 -19.47
C THR A 45 2.05 -7.56 -17.96
N LYS A 46 3.06 -7.04 -17.27
CA LYS A 46 3.03 -6.91 -15.80
C LYS A 46 1.94 -5.97 -15.29
N ALA A 47 1.70 -4.87 -16.01
CA ALA A 47 0.64 -3.93 -15.66
C ALA A 47 -0.76 -4.56 -15.80
N VAL A 48 -0.98 -5.38 -16.84
CA VAL A 48 -2.23 -6.13 -17.04
C VAL A 48 -2.45 -7.12 -15.90
N GLU A 49 -1.45 -7.96 -15.56
CA GLU A 49 -1.52 -8.95 -14.47
C GLU A 49 -1.87 -8.31 -13.13
N ILE A 50 -1.24 -7.18 -12.81
CA ILE A 50 -1.49 -6.45 -11.55
C ILE A 50 -2.91 -5.87 -11.54
N ASN A 51 -3.37 -5.30 -12.66
CA ASN A 51 -4.72 -4.78 -12.75
C ASN A 51 -5.75 -5.89 -12.57
N GLU A 52 -5.61 -7.02 -13.28
CA GLU A 52 -6.50 -8.18 -13.16
C GLU A 52 -6.55 -8.70 -11.72
N SER A 53 -5.40 -8.85 -11.06
CA SER A 53 -5.31 -9.28 -9.66
C SER A 53 -6.05 -8.32 -8.73
N PHE A 54 -5.97 -7.02 -8.99
CA PHE A 54 -6.69 -6.03 -8.20
C PHE A 54 -8.21 -6.06 -8.48
N GLN A 55 -8.65 -6.32 -9.70
CA GLN A 55 -10.08 -6.52 -9.98
C GLN A 55 -10.64 -7.74 -9.22
N ILE A 56 -9.88 -8.83 -9.14
CA ILE A 56 -10.23 -10.01 -8.33
C ILE A 56 -10.33 -9.62 -6.84
N THR A 57 -9.37 -8.84 -6.33
CA THR A 57 -9.40 -8.34 -4.94
C THR A 57 -10.65 -7.50 -4.68
N ARG A 58 -11.05 -6.62 -5.59
CA ARG A 58 -12.28 -5.83 -5.47
C ARG A 58 -13.53 -6.71 -5.43
N GLN A 59 -13.60 -7.74 -6.27
CA GLN A 59 -14.70 -8.72 -6.26
C GLN A 59 -14.76 -9.49 -4.95
N PHE A 60 -13.60 -9.91 -4.43
CA PHE A 60 -13.48 -10.57 -3.13
C PHE A 60 -13.99 -9.66 -2.00
N LEU A 61 -13.56 -8.41 -1.94
CA LEU A 61 -14.04 -7.46 -0.93
C LEU A 61 -15.55 -7.21 -1.04
N ALA A 62 -16.08 -7.10 -2.27
CA ALA A 62 -17.52 -6.97 -2.49
C ALA A 62 -18.31 -8.20 -1.99
N TRP A 63 -17.76 -9.40 -2.21
CA TRP A 63 -18.32 -10.63 -1.69
C TRP A 63 -18.29 -10.67 -0.15
N GLN A 64 -17.17 -10.25 0.48
CA GLN A 64 -17.06 -10.15 1.93
C GLN A 64 -18.11 -9.20 2.54
N VAL A 65 -18.39 -8.09 1.87
CA VAL A 65 -19.46 -7.16 2.27
C VAL A 65 -20.85 -7.84 2.12
N LYS A 66 -21.10 -8.49 0.99
CA LYS A 66 -22.35 -9.20 0.74
C LYS A 66 -22.59 -10.33 1.76
N SER A 67 -21.52 -10.99 2.21
CA SER A 67 -21.56 -12.08 3.20
C SER A 67 -21.65 -11.59 4.65
N GLY A 68 -21.62 -10.27 4.90
CA GLY A 68 -21.69 -9.69 6.24
C GLY A 68 -20.40 -9.81 7.06
N VAL A 69 -19.31 -10.21 6.45
CA VAL A 69 -17.97 -10.26 7.10
C VAL A 69 -17.40 -8.85 7.23
N LEU A 70 -17.46 -8.07 6.14
CA LEU A 70 -17.14 -6.66 6.13
C LEU A 70 -18.41 -5.81 6.03
N ASN A 71 -18.37 -4.61 6.60
CA ASN A 71 -19.49 -3.68 6.60
C ASN A 71 -19.01 -2.29 6.19
N ASN A 72 -19.96 -1.42 5.76
CA ASN A 72 -19.65 -0.03 5.41
C ASN A 72 -18.41 0.09 4.51
N PRO A 73 -18.46 -0.32 3.23
CA PRO A 73 -17.29 -0.36 2.35
C PRO A 73 -16.59 0.99 2.21
N ARG A 74 -17.29 2.12 2.37
CA ARG A 74 -16.68 3.45 2.31
C ARG A 74 -15.73 3.74 3.48
N SER A 75 -15.76 2.96 4.55
CA SER A 75 -14.79 3.10 5.64
C SER A 75 -13.41 2.54 5.27
N PHE A 76 -13.31 1.65 4.28
CA PHE A 76 -12.05 0.99 3.94
C PHE A 76 -11.66 1.03 2.47
N ILE A 77 -12.57 1.31 1.52
CA ILE A 77 -12.23 1.43 0.10
C ILE A 77 -12.98 2.62 -0.52
N ASN A 78 -12.23 3.54 -1.11
CA ASN A 78 -12.76 4.76 -1.69
C ASN A 78 -12.24 4.94 -3.11
N SER A 79 -13.08 5.43 -4.01
CA SER A 79 -12.63 5.84 -5.34
C SER A 79 -11.72 7.05 -5.20
N THR A 80 -10.51 6.92 -5.74
CA THR A 80 -9.48 7.96 -5.70
C THR A 80 -8.72 7.91 -7.01
N PRO A 81 -8.67 8.99 -7.78
CA PRO A 81 -7.93 9.01 -9.03
C PRO A 81 -6.46 8.65 -8.83
N HIS A 82 -5.91 7.89 -9.79
CA HIS A 82 -4.48 7.60 -9.85
C HIS A 82 -3.86 8.34 -11.03
N MET A 83 -2.65 8.84 -10.82
CA MET A 83 -1.94 9.69 -11.76
C MET A 83 -0.45 9.34 -11.78
N SER A 84 0.15 9.30 -12.97
CA SER A 84 1.59 9.45 -13.13
C SER A 84 1.87 10.91 -13.50
N PHE A 85 2.87 11.53 -12.88
CA PHE A 85 3.23 12.93 -13.09
C PHE A 85 4.73 13.00 -13.38
N VAL A 86 5.10 13.46 -14.56
CA VAL A 86 6.50 13.53 -14.99
C VAL A 86 6.84 14.89 -15.63
N TRP A 87 8.11 15.22 -15.67
CA TRP A 87 8.65 16.38 -16.35
C TRP A 87 9.95 16.02 -17.09
N GLY A 88 10.33 16.87 -18.06
CA GLY A 88 11.48 16.64 -18.93
C GLY A 88 11.14 15.79 -20.16
N ASP A 89 11.78 16.10 -21.28
CA ASP A 89 11.41 15.59 -22.61
C ASP A 89 11.42 14.05 -22.70
N ASP A 90 12.44 13.40 -22.12
CA ASP A 90 12.56 11.94 -22.14
C ASP A 90 11.42 11.25 -21.36
N ASN A 91 11.12 11.78 -20.17
CA ASN A 91 10.06 11.23 -19.32
C ASN A 91 8.67 11.45 -19.93
N ILE A 92 8.45 12.61 -20.54
CA ILE A 92 7.22 12.93 -21.27
C ILE A 92 7.04 11.97 -22.45
N SER A 93 8.09 11.78 -23.22
CA SER A 93 8.10 10.85 -24.36
C SER A 93 7.82 9.41 -23.91
N PHE A 94 8.45 8.94 -22.84
CA PHE A 94 8.18 7.64 -22.24
C PHE A 94 6.72 7.53 -21.76
N LEU A 95 6.21 8.51 -21.02
CA LEU A 95 4.84 8.47 -20.49
C LEU A 95 3.80 8.41 -21.61
N LYS A 96 4.04 9.11 -22.72
CA LYS A 96 3.17 9.09 -23.91
C LYS A 96 3.14 7.71 -24.55
N ARG A 97 4.31 7.11 -24.80
CA ARG A 97 4.39 5.73 -25.35
C ARG A 97 3.74 4.70 -24.41
N ARG A 98 3.94 4.87 -23.09
CA ARG A 98 3.27 4.04 -22.07
C ARG A 98 1.75 4.16 -22.18
N TYR A 99 1.24 5.36 -22.23
CA TYR A 99 -0.19 5.62 -22.39
C TYR A 99 -0.75 4.93 -23.64
N GLU A 100 -0.13 5.15 -24.79
CA GLU A 100 -0.54 4.54 -26.08
C GLU A 100 -0.52 3.00 -26.04
N ALA A 101 0.47 2.41 -25.36
CA ALA A 101 0.56 0.97 -25.18
C ALA A 101 -0.56 0.43 -24.28
N LEU A 102 -0.82 1.09 -23.13
CA LEU A 102 -1.87 0.70 -22.18
C LEU A 102 -3.27 0.83 -22.77
N GLN A 103 -3.53 1.82 -23.65
CA GLN A 103 -4.82 2.00 -24.32
C GLN A 103 -5.24 0.79 -25.18
N LYS A 104 -4.34 -0.10 -25.53
CA LYS A 104 -4.64 -1.35 -26.27
C LYS A 104 -5.39 -2.36 -25.39
N SER A 105 -5.28 -2.25 -24.06
CA SER A 105 -6.00 -3.10 -23.12
C SER A 105 -7.27 -2.41 -22.60
N PRO A 106 -8.42 -3.12 -22.57
CA PRO A 106 -9.67 -2.59 -22.03
C PRO A 106 -9.56 -2.10 -20.57
N LEU A 107 -8.65 -2.67 -19.80
CA LEU A 107 -8.45 -2.33 -18.38
C LEU A 107 -7.98 -0.87 -18.15
N PHE A 108 -7.32 -0.28 -19.15
CA PHE A 108 -6.75 1.05 -19.07
C PHE A 108 -7.47 2.10 -19.93
N ARG A 109 -8.57 1.76 -20.59
CA ARG A 109 -9.36 2.69 -21.40
C ARG A 109 -9.79 3.99 -20.72
N PRO A 110 -10.15 3.99 -19.42
CA PRO A 110 -10.51 5.23 -18.72
C PRO A 110 -9.33 6.17 -18.45
N MET A 111 -8.10 5.74 -18.71
CA MET A 111 -6.91 6.57 -18.55
C MET A 111 -6.91 7.70 -19.58
N GLN A 112 -6.56 8.90 -19.14
CA GLN A 112 -6.39 10.09 -19.97
C GLN A 112 -4.93 10.52 -19.90
N TYR A 113 -4.45 11.20 -20.96
CA TYR A 113 -3.12 11.79 -21.03
C TYR A 113 -3.25 13.29 -21.29
N SER A 114 -2.41 14.09 -20.63
CA SER A 114 -2.38 15.54 -20.87
C SER A 114 -0.98 16.10 -20.64
N GLU A 115 -0.62 17.08 -21.49
CA GLU A 115 0.50 18.01 -21.32
C GLU A 115 -0.02 19.45 -21.05
N ASP A 116 -1.33 19.65 -21.06
CA ASP A 116 -1.96 20.96 -20.85
C ASP A 116 -1.98 21.33 -19.37
N HIS A 117 -1.26 22.38 -19.00
CA HIS A 117 -1.16 22.91 -17.65
C HIS A 117 -2.51 23.26 -17.02
N GLU A 118 -3.45 23.81 -17.82
CA GLU A 118 -4.77 24.17 -17.30
C GLU A 118 -5.61 22.93 -16.98
N GLN A 119 -5.53 21.90 -17.83
CA GLN A 119 -6.19 20.64 -17.56
C GLN A 119 -5.60 19.95 -16.33
N ILE A 120 -4.27 19.94 -16.20
CA ILE A 120 -3.56 19.34 -15.06
C ILE A 120 -3.89 20.10 -13.77
N ARG A 121 -3.95 21.43 -13.81
CA ARG A 121 -4.35 22.25 -12.66
C ARG A 121 -5.77 21.95 -12.18
N LYS A 122 -6.70 21.61 -13.09
CA LYS A 122 -8.05 21.16 -12.70
C LYS A 122 -8.03 19.83 -11.96
N TRP A 123 -7.13 18.92 -12.31
CA TRP A 123 -7.01 17.61 -11.65
C TRP A 123 -6.27 17.68 -10.31
N VAL A 124 -5.16 18.40 -10.27
CA VAL A 124 -4.26 18.47 -9.10
C VAL A 124 -3.77 19.90 -8.85
N PRO A 125 -4.65 20.80 -8.42
CA PRO A 125 -4.32 22.23 -8.25
C PRO A 125 -3.10 22.42 -7.32
N LEU A 126 -2.99 21.67 -6.23
CA LEU A 126 -1.88 21.78 -5.27
C LEU A 126 -0.51 21.52 -5.93
N MET A 127 -0.42 20.57 -6.85
CA MET A 127 0.83 20.25 -7.55
C MET A 127 1.22 21.31 -8.60
N MET A 128 0.30 22.17 -8.97
CA MET A 128 0.50 23.22 -9.97
C MET A 128 0.67 24.62 -9.36
N GLU A 129 0.50 24.77 -8.03
CA GLU A 129 0.76 26.03 -7.33
C GLU A 129 2.26 26.37 -7.40
N GLY A 130 2.60 27.59 -7.82
CA GLY A 130 3.98 28.08 -7.90
C GLY A 130 4.87 27.42 -8.95
N ARG A 131 4.33 26.54 -9.79
CA ARG A 131 5.08 25.87 -10.85
C ARG A 131 5.32 26.81 -12.03
N ASP A 132 6.55 26.74 -12.58
CA ASP A 132 6.90 27.50 -13.80
C ASP A 132 5.93 27.13 -14.95
N PRO A 133 5.21 28.10 -15.52
CA PRO A 133 4.30 27.87 -16.63
C PRO A 133 4.99 27.31 -17.90
N GLN A 134 6.30 27.48 -18.03
CA GLN A 134 7.06 27.01 -19.18
C GLN A 134 7.68 25.62 -18.95
N GLN A 135 7.58 25.07 -17.74
CA GLN A 135 8.07 23.73 -17.47
C GLN A 135 7.30 22.70 -18.27
N LYS A 136 7.98 21.98 -19.15
CA LYS A 136 7.40 20.86 -19.85
C LYS A 136 7.08 19.72 -18.88
N LEU A 137 5.85 19.28 -18.86
CA LEU A 137 5.38 18.18 -18.01
C LEU A 137 4.26 17.42 -18.71
N ALA A 138 4.04 16.18 -18.29
CA ALA A 138 2.94 15.35 -18.74
C ALA A 138 2.39 14.50 -17.61
N VAL A 139 1.13 14.15 -17.73
CA VAL A 139 0.45 13.29 -16.77
C VAL A 139 -0.40 12.23 -17.45
N THR A 140 -0.56 11.09 -16.77
CA THR A 140 -1.71 10.20 -17.00
C THR A 140 -2.65 10.31 -15.83
N TRP A 141 -3.94 10.34 -16.10
CA TRP A 141 -5.00 10.46 -15.10
C TRP A 141 -6.03 9.35 -15.29
N THR A 142 -6.34 8.62 -14.21
CA THR A 142 -7.37 7.57 -14.24
C THR A 142 -8.34 7.78 -13.07
N PRO A 143 -9.63 8.10 -13.33
CA PRO A 143 -10.59 8.45 -12.29
C PRO A 143 -11.03 7.27 -11.41
N ILE A 144 -10.81 6.04 -11.87
CA ILE A 144 -11.29 4.80 -11.22
C ILE A 144 -10.28 4.12 -10.29
N GLY A 145 -9.19 4.80 -9.94
CA GLY A 145 -8.25 4.33 -8.93
C GLY A 145 -8.90 4.21 -7.54
N THR A 146 -8.20 3.63 -6.59
CA THR A 146 -8.74 3.40 -5.24
C THR A 146 -7.73 3.70 -4.15
N ASP A 147 -8.25 4.22 -3.05
CA ASP A 147 -7.59 4.27 -1.75
C ASP A 147 -8.18 3.21 -0.83
N VAL A 148 -7.31 2.44 -0.14
CA VAL A 148 -7.71 1.34 0.74
C VAL A 148 -7.17 1.57 2.15
N ASN A 149 -8.06 1.56 3.14
CA ASN A 149 -7.70 1.56 4.55
C ASN A 149 -7.57 0.11 5.06
N PHE A 150 -6.37 -0.45 4.96
CA PHE A 150 -6.09 -1.82 5.41
C PHE A 150 -6.27 -2.00 6.92
N GLY A 151 -6.00 -0.95 7.71
CA GLY A 151 -6.26 -0.97 9.15
C GLY A 151 -7.73 -1.21 9.47
N GLU A 152 -8.62 -0.54 8.74
CA GLU A 152 -10.06 -0.73 8.91
C GLU A 152 -10.52 -2.14 8.48
N ILE A 153 -10.01 -2.65 7.35
CA ILE A 153 -10.27 -4.03 6.93
C ILE A 153 -9.86 -5.01 8.03
N THR A 154 -8.65 -4.83 8.59
CA THR A 154 -8.14 -5.69 9.67
C THR A 154 -9.04 -5.62 10.91
N ARG A 155 -9.44 -4.41 11.34
CA ARG A 155 -10.35 -4.23 12.49
C ARG A 155 -11.67 -4.96 12.27
N GLN A 156 -12.24 -4.87 11.09
CA GLN A 156 -13.51 -5.53 10.77
C GLN A 156 -13.37 -7.05 10.71
N TYR A 157 -12.30 -7.60 10.13
CA TYR A 157 -12.04 -9.04 10.16
C TYR A 157 -11.86 -9.56 11.59
N VAL A 158 -11.07 -8.87 12.40
CA VAL A 158 -10.89 -9.25 13.82
C VAL A 158 -12.22 -9.18 14.56
N GLY A 159 -12.99 -8.11 14.37
CA GLY A 159 -14.31 -7.97 14.99
C GLY A 159 -15.32 -9.04 14.55
N TYR A 160 -15.24 -9.50 13.30
CA TYR A 160 -16.02 -10.64 12.83
C TYR A 160 -15.57 -11.96 13.48
N LEU A 161 -14.26 -12.20 13.53
CA LEU A 161 -13.69 -13.41 14.10
C LEU A 161 -13.96 -13.53 15.61
N GLN A 162 -13.92 -12.42 16.36
CA GLN A 162 -14.21 -12.40 17.79
C GLN A 162 -15.64 -12.85 18.14
N LYS A 163 -16.56 -12.83 17.17
CA LYS A 163 -17.92 -13.37 17.34
C LYS A 163 -18.01 -14.89 17.15
N GLN A 164 -16.91 -15.51 16.67
CA GLN A 164 -16.87 -16.96 16.45
C GLN A 164 -16.47 -17.69 17.74
N GLN A 165 -17.15 -18.79 18.05
CA GLN A 165 -16.93 -19.53 19.31
C GLN A 165 -15.52 -20.12 19.42
N ASN A 166 -14.86 -20.41 18.28
CA ASN A 166 -13.56 -21.09 18.23
C ASN A 166 -12.39 -20.13 17.98
N PHE A 167 -12.59 -18.82 18.16
CA PHE A 167 -11.57 -17.81 17.94
C PHE A 167 -11.06 -17.25 19.27
N SER A 168 -9.74 -17.15 19.41
CA SER A 168 -9.08 -16.49 20.54
C SER A 168 -8.04 -15.49 20.03
N LEU A 169 -8.15 -14.24 20.44
CA LEU A 169 -7.19 -13.18 20.14
C LEU A 169 -6.36 -12.85 21.39
N LYS A 170 -5.05 -12.87 21.24
CA LYS A 170 -4.11 -12.49 22.29
C LYS A 170 -3.34 -11.24 21.86
N LEU A 171 -3.83 -10.08 22.30
CA LEU A 171 -3.15 -8.80 22.11
C LEU A 171 -1.97 -8.65 23.09
N ASN A 172 -1.03 -7.76 22.76
CA ASN A 172 0.18 -7.52 23.55
C ASN A 172 0.97 -8.82 23.80
N SER A 173 1.01 -9.69 22.83
CA SER A 173 1.72 -10.97 22.91
C SER A 173 2.75 -11.07 21.79
N GLU A 174 4.02 -11.07 22.15
CA GLU A 174 5.15 -11.22 21.23
C GLU A 174 5.54 -12.69 21.14
N VAL A 175 5.51 -13.26 19.94
CA VAL A 175 6.01 -14.62 19.71
C VAL A 175 7.52 -14.61 19.77
N GLU A 176 8.08 -15.33 20.74
CA GLU A 176 9.52 -15.42 20.97
C GLU A 176 10.14 -16.64 20.29
N ASP A 177 9.43 -17.78 20.25
CA ASP A 177 9.93 -18.99 19.66
C ASP A 177 8.84 -19.87 19.04
N ILE A 178 9.27 -20.72 18.10
CA ILE A 178 8.41 -21.67 17.37
C ILE A 178 9.19 -22.97 17.20
N THR A 179 8.70 -24.05 17.80
CA THR A 179 9.33 -25.37 17.73
C THR A 179 8.37 -26.44 17.23
N ARG A 180 8.90 -27.44 16.54
CA ARG A 180 8.11 -28.58 16.10
C ARG A 180 8.11 -29.67 17.16
N ASN A 181 6.93 -30.13 17.58
CA ASN A 181 6.77 -31.23 18.51
C ASN A 181 6.99 -32.59 17.79
N ALA A 182 7.24 -33.63 18.58
CA ALA A 182 7.46 -35.00 18.06
C ALA A 182 6.24 -35.56 17.31
N ASP A 183 5.03 -35.12 17.65
CA ASP A 183 3.80 -35.52 16.98
C ASP A 183 3.50 -34.72 15.69
N GLY A 184 4.40 -33.82 15.32
CA GLY A 184 4.26 -32.96 14.14
C GLY A 184 3.42 -31.70 14.35
N SER A 185 2.90 -31.46 15.56
CA SER A 185 2.31 -30.17 15.93
C SER A 185 3.37 -29.09 16.16
N TRP A 186 2.95 -27.87 16.36
CA TRP A 186 3.81 -26.73 16.62
C TRP A 186 3.60 -26.21 18.03
N ARG A 187 4.68 -25.93 18.74
CA ARG A 187 4.67 -25.15 19.96
C ARG A 187 5.06 -23.72 19.65
N VAL A 188 4.20 -22.78 20.04
CA VAL A 188 4.41 -21.33 19.90
C VAL A 188 4.59 -20.76 21.30
N GLU A 189 5.78 -20.22 21.58
CA GLU A 189 6.10 -19.55 22.83
C GLU A 189 5.95 -18.04 22.64
N TYR A 190 5.25 -17.38 23.55
CA TYR A 190 5.01 -15.95 23.49
C TYR A 190 5.06 -15.30 24.87
N LYS A 191 5.46 -14.03 24.84
CA LYS A 191 5.60 -13.17 26.01
C LYS A 191 4.48 -12.13 26.01
N ASN A 192 3.83 -11.97 27.14
CA ASN A 192 2.91 -10.85 27.37
C ASN A 192 3.73 -9.56 27.59
N LEU A 193 3.53 -8.56 26.74
CA LEU A 193 4.29 -7.30 26.80
C LEU A 193 3.87 -6.39 27.96
N LYS A 194 2.72 -6.67 28.64
CA LYS A 194 2.24 -5.87 29.77
C LYS A 194 2.92 -6.26 31.10
N ASP A 195 3.06 -7.55 31.33
CA ASP A 195 3.56 -8.09 32.60
C ASP A 195 4.84 -8.92 32.46
N GLY A 196 5.29 -9.17 31.22
CA GLY A 196 6.49 -9.97 30.93
C GLY A 196 6.33 -11.46 31.10
N SER A 197 5.13 -11.95 31.43
CA SER A 197 4.88 -13.40 31.59
C SER A 197 5.05 -14.15 30.28
N LYS A 198 5.63 -15.35 30.37
CA LYS A 198 5.84 -16.26 29.23
C LYS A 198 4.85 -17.40 29.27
N THR A 199 4.30 -17.73 28.12
CA THR A 199 3.29 -18.79 27.96
C THR A 199 3.52 -19.48 26.62
N SER A 200 3.03 -20.71 26.48
CA SER A 200 3.02 -21.41 25.20
C SER A 200 1.64 -21.94 24.82
N THR A 201 1.48 -22.22 23.53
CA THR A 201 0.31 -22.91 23.01
C THR A 201 0.72 -23.89 21.92
N ASP A 202 0.07 -25.03 21.83
CA ASP A 202 0.30 -25.99 20.77
C ASP A 202 -0.75 -25.86 19.67
N ALA A 203 -0.34 -26.02 18.41
CA ALA A 203 -1.21 -25.90 17.24
C ALA A 203 -0.84 -26.96 16.19
N LYS A 204 -1.86 -27.56 15.56
CA LYS A 204 -1.64 -28.51 14.46
C LYS A 204 -1.12 -27.84 13.18
N PHE A 205 -1.46 -26.59 12.99
CA PHE A 205 -1.04 -25.77 11.86
C PHE A 205 -0.68 -24.36 12.35
N LEU A 206 0.38 -23.79 11.78
CA LEU A 206 0.83 -22.44 12.08
C LEU A 206 0.92 -21.60 10.81
N PHE A 207 0.28 -20.43 10.82
CA PHE A 207 0.43 -19.42 9.77
C PHE A 207 1.20 -18.23 10.33
N ILE A 208 2.34 -17.91 9.73
CA ILE A 208 3.19 -16.77 10.14
C ILE A 208 2.81 -15.56 9.29
N GLY A 209 1.96 -14.69 9.82
CA GLY A 209 1.53 -13.44 9.18
C GLY A 209 2.14 -12.20 9.82
N ALA A 210 3.41 -12.27 10.24
CA ALA A 210 4.07 -11.28 11.10
C ALA A 210 4.76 -10.13 10.35
N GLY A 211 4.43 -9.88 9.07
CA GLY A 211 5.02 -8.79 8.29
C GLY A 211 6.55 -8.85 8.29
N GLY A 212 7.23 -7.78 8.72
CA GLY A 212 8.69 -7.73 8.80
C GLY A 212 9.34 -8.75 9.74
N ALA A 213 8.59 -9.26 10.73
CA ALA A 213 9.06 -10.32 11.63
C ALA A 213 8.82 -11.74 11.10
N ALA A 214 8.20 -11.91 9.94
CA ALA A 214 7.84 -13.23 9.41
C ALA A 214 9.08 -14.10 9.12
N LEU A 215 10.10 -13.55 8.50
CA LEU A 215 11.33 -14.30 8.18
C LEU A 215 12.10 -14.72 9.43
N PRO A 216 12.39 -13.86 10.41
CA PRO A 216 12.98 -14.30 11.68
C PRO A 216 12.20 -15.39 12.41
N LEU A 217 10.86 -15.32 12.41
CA LEU A 217 10.03 -16.37 13.02
C LEU A 217 10.05 -17.66 12.21
N LEU A 218 10.06 -17.58 10.87
CA LEU A 218 10.19 -18.75 10.02
C LEU A 218 11.53 -19.45 10.25
N GLN A 219 12.62 -18.70 10.39
CA GLN A 219 13.94 -19.28 10.69
C GLN A 219 14.00 -19.97 12.06
N LYS A 220 13.28 -19.43 13.07
CA LYS A 220 13.14 -20.09 14.38
C LYS A 220 12.37 -21.41 14.32
N SER A 221 11.50 -21.60 13.33
CA SER A 221 10.75 -22.85 13.16
C SER A 221 11.60 -24.08 12.83
N GLY A 222 12.88 -23.86 12.48
CA GLY A 222 13.81 -24.95 12.12
C GLY A 222 13.56 -25.55 10.73
N ILE A 223 12.75 -24.88 9.87
CA ILE A 223 12.55 -25.28 8.47
C ILE A 223 13.82 -24.95 7.70
N ASP A 224 14.46 -25.98 7.12
CA ASP A 224 15.77 -25.84 6.49
C ASP A 224 15.78 -24.87 5.31
N GLU A 225 14.71 -24.86 4.52
CA GLU A 225 14.56 -23.97 3.36
C GLU A 225 14.55 -22.48 3.72
N ALA A 226 14.31 -22.13 4.98
CA ALA A 226 14.29 -20.75 5.44
C ALA A 226 15.68 -20.19 5.81
N LYS A 227 16.69 -21.06 5.98
CA LYS A 227 17.99 -20.67 6.55
C LYS A 227 18.79 -19.72 5.65
N ASP A 228 18.67 -19.88 4.34
CA ASP A 228 19.45 -19.14 3.35
C ASP A 228 18.78 -17.83 2.89
N TYR A 229 17.63 -17.47 3.47
CA TYR A 229 16.96 -16.23 3.16
C TYR A 229 17.38 -15.10 4.11
N ALA A 230 17.61 -13.93 3.55
CA ALA A 230 17.83 -12.70 4.30
C ALA A 230 16.85 -11.62 3.86
N GLY A 231 16.33 -10.86 4.82
CA GLY A 231 15.52 -9.67 4.55
C GLY A 231 16.41 -8.42 4.50
N PHE A 232 16.20 -7.56 3.53
CA PHE A 232 16.78 -6.23 3.48
C PHE A 232 15.67 -5.20 3.66
N PRO A 233 15.36 -4.80 4.91
CA PRO A 233 14.29 -3.84 5.15
C PRO A 233 14.71 -2.45 4.67
N VAL A 234 13.85 -1.85 3.83
CA VAL A 234 14.01 -0.46 3.39
C VAL A 234 12.93 0.36 4.08
N GLY A 235 13.35 1.31 4.90
CA GLY A 235 12.45 2.27 5.54
C GLY A 235 12.18 3.46 4.63
N GLY A 236 10.99 4.04 4.75
CA GLY A 236 10.63 5.31 4.12
C GLY A 236 9.72 6.10 5.05
N SER A 237 9.98 7.39 5.16
CA SER A 237 9.15 8.29 5.96
C SER A 237 8.21 9.09 5.08
N PHE A 238 7.02 9.36 5.58
CA PHE A 238 6.05 10.24 4.92
C PHE A 238 5.79 11.48 5.75
N LEU A 239 5.74 12.64 5.09
CA LEU A 239 5.09 13.81 5.65
C LEU A 239 3.58 13.63 5.52
N VAL A 240 2.86 13.87 6.61
CA VAL A 240 1.41 13.69 6.66
C VAL A 240 0.77 15.00 7.12
N THR A 241 -0.28 15.43 6.43
CA THR A 241 -1.13 16.54 6.87
C THR A 241 -2.60 16.16 6.82
N ASP A 242 -3.33 16.50 7.86
CA ASP A 242 -4.79 16.41 7.97
C ASP A 242 -5.46 17.80 7.91
N ASN A 243 -4.69 18.86 7.62
CA ASN A 243 -5.24 20.18 7.37
C ASN A 243 -6.17 20.14 6.16
N GLN A 244 -7.47 20.36 6.39
CA GLN A 244 -8.50 20.23 5.36
C GLN A 244 -8.37 21.29 4.25
N ASP A 245 -7.86 22.48 4.56
CA ASP A 245 -7.62 23.53 3.54
C ASP A 245 -6.57 23.12 2.51
N ILE A 246 -5.65 22.24 2.90
CA ILE A 246 -4.65 21.65 2.01
C ILE A 246 -5.18 20.34 1.42
N ALA A 247 -5.72 19.44 2.24
CA ALA A 247 -6.11 18.10 1.83
C ALA A 247 -7.22 18.10 0.76
N LEU A 248 -8.11 19.08 0.78
CA LEU A 248 -9.17 19.23 -0.23
C LEU A 248 -8.68 19.77 -1.58
N LYS A 249 -7.45 20.30 -1.65
CA LYS A 249 -6.84 20.76 -2.91
C LYS A 249 -6.12 19.64 -3.68
N HIS A 250 -6.06 18.44 -3.14
CA HIS A 250 -5.41 17.30 -3.80
C HIS A 250 -6.26 16.05 -3.64
N MET A 251 -6.78 15.54 -4.75
CA MET A 251 -7.78 14.48 -4.77
C MET A 251 -7.30 13.22 -5.51
N ALA A 252 -5.99 13.04 -5.63
CA ALA A 252 -5.40 11.95 -6.39
C ALA A 252 -4.29 11.23 -5.57
N LYS A 253 -3.91 10.06 -6.07
CA LYS A 253 -2.61 9.44 -5.79
C LYS A 253 -1.72 9.75 -6.98
N ALA A 254 -0.74 10.65 -6.79
CA ALA A 254 0.14 11.14 -7.84
C ALA A 254 1.56 10.61 -7.66
N TYR A 255 1.99 9.78 -8.58
CA TYR A 255 3.31 9.14 -8.56
C TYR A 255 4.24 9.83 -9.55
N GLY A 256 5.43 10.17 -9.05
CA GLY A 256 6.51 10.69 -9.87
C GLY A 256 7.35 9.59 -10.51
N ILE A 257 8.59 9.94 -10.83
CA ILE A 257 9.62 9.01 -11.30
C ILE A 257 10.76 8.97 -10.27
N ALA A 258 11.25 7.78 -9.96
CA ALA A 258 12.43 7.64 -9.12
C ALA A 258 13.66 8.19 -9.84
N SER A 259 14.60 8.78 -9.10
CA SER A 259 15.88 9.19 -9.64
C SER A 259 16.65 7.97 -10.17
N THR A 260 17.47 8.18 -11.19
CA THR A 260 18.30 7.11 -11.76
C THR A 260 19.18 6.50 -10.66
N GLY A 261 19.13 5.17 -10.53
CA GLY A 261 19.89 4.44 -9.51
C GLY A 261 19.26 4.43 -8.12
N ALA A 262 18.11 5.06 -7.91
CA ALA A 262 17.40 5.02 -6.66
C ALA A 262 16.72 3.64 -6.43
N PRO A 263 16.59 3.19 -5.18
CA PRO A 263 15.86 1.96 -4.87
C PRO A 263 14.43 1.98 -5.42
N PRO A 264 13.85 0.82 -5.81
CA PRO A 264 12.51 0.76 -6.39
C PRO A 264 11.40 1.37 -5.52
N MET A 265 11.62 1.45 -4.20
CA MET A 265 10.67 2.00 -3.23
C MET A 265 10.76 3.52 -3.07
N SER A 266 11.69 4.20 -3.74
CA SER A 266 11.93 5.63 -3.59
C SER A 266 11.21 6.50 -4.63
N VAL A 267 10.15 5.98 -5.24
CA VAL A 267 9.29 6.79 -6.12
C VAL A 267 8.56 7.84 -5.29
N PRO A 268 8.84 9.14 -5.47
CA PRO A 268 8.13 10.17 -4.73
C PRO A 268 6.66 10.22 -5.17
N HIS A 269 5.76 10.26 -4.21
CA HIS A 269 4.34 10.40 -4.51
C HIS A 269 3.63 11.32 -3.51
N LEU A 270 2.60 11.96 -3.98
CA LEU A 270 1.69 12.79 -3.19
C LEU A 270 0.30 12.15 -3.25
N ASP A 271 -0.11 11.60 -2.12
CA ASP A 271 -1.30 10.77 -2.07
C ASP A 271 -2.39 11.37 -1.19
N THR A 272 -3.58 11.48 -1.73
CA THR A 272 -4.76 11.62 -0.90
C THR A 272 -5.16 10.27 -0.31
N ARG A 273 -5.54 10.27 0.97
CA ARG A 273 -6.05 9.12 1.71
C ARG A 273 -7.38 9.48 2.37
N VAL A 274 -8.23 8.47 2.57
CA VAL A 274 -9.42 8.58 3.41
C VAL A 274 -9.25 7.68 4.63
N LEU A 275 -8.95 8.28 5.78
CA LEU A 275 -8.74 7.61 7.05
C LEU A 275 -9.76 8.09 8.07
N ASP A 276 -10.54 7.17 8.63
CA ASP A 276 -11.57 7.44 9.65
C ASP A 276 -12.54 8.56 9.21
N GLY A 277 -12.92 8.55 7.93
CA GLY A 277 -13.82 9.53 7.32
C GLY A 277 -13.22 10.90 7.01
N LYS A 278 -11.92 11.11 7.30
CA LYS A 278 -11.19 12.34 7.01
C LYS A 278 -10.24 12.17 5.84
N ARG A 279 -10.06 13.23 5.05
CA ARG A 279 -9.01 13.28 4.04
C ARG A 279 -7.70 13.69 4.68
N VAL A 280 -6.64 12.99 4.32
CA VAL A 280 -5.26 13.32 4.68
C VAL A 280 -4.41 13.25 3.42
N ILE A 281 -3.30 13.98 3.41
CA ILE A 281 -2.29 13.90 2.35
C ILE A 281 -1.04 13.29 2.93
N LEU A 282 -0.45 12.35 2.20
CA LEU A 282 0.87 11.80 2.43
C LEU A 282 1.80 12.23 1.31
N PHE A 283 2.98 12.72 1.67
CA PHE A 283 4.05 13.06 0.73
C PHE A 283 5.32 12.30 1.09
N GLY A 284 5.89 11.58 0.17
CA GLY A 284 7.07 10.74 0.32
C GLY A 284 7.08 9.57 -0.66
N PRO A 285 7.85 8.49 -0.36
CA PRO A 285 8.77 8.35 0.79
C PRO A 285 10.04 9.20 0.67
N PHE A 286 10.66 9.45 1.82
CA PHE A 286 11.97 10.10 1.95
C PHE A 286 12.97 9.13 2.56
#